data_0abedd5869f643ecc28dd8e9aeb4a29b
#
_entry.id   0abedd5869f643ecc28dd8e9aeb4a29b
#
_cell.length_a   1.000
_cell.length_b   1.000
_cell.length_c   1.000
_cell.angle_alpha   90.00
_cell.angle_beta   90.00
_cell.angle_gamma   90.00
#
_symmetry.space_group_name_H-M   'P 1'
#
loop_
_entity.id
_entity.type
_entity.pdbx_description
1 polymer ?
#
loop_
_entity_poly.entity_id
_entity_poly.type
_entity_poly.pdbx_seq_one_letter_code
_entity_poly.pdbx_strand_id
1 'polypeptide(L)'
;MKNLRLIILFTIIVVSALVASAQELRCTVTVNSDQVQGSSKELFNALQQSIEEFVNNTKWTNLTFQERERIECSMMLVVKSMANNILVCDFTCQSRRPVFGTTYMSPVLNFQDNSFCFAYQEFDRIEIQQNTFTSNIAALVAYYCYLIIGYDMDTFARLGGTPYFQMCESIVTAAQSASMEESEAKGWRAFESNRNRYALINNLIDEAFKPYRNFCYEYHRLGLDEMINNVANARARIAKGLDVLRDANRARPATYVVTTFLDAKNDELVNIFAKGTPDEKKKVYELLTDLDPTRQSIYENINRD
;
A
#
# COMPACT_ATOMS: atom_id res chain seq x y z
N MET A 1 -40.31 37.77 -4.80
CA MET A 1 -40.38 36.29 -4.76
C MET A 1 -39.43 35.61 -5.74
N LYS A 2 -39.29 36.07 -7.02
CA LYS A 2 -38.34 35.50 -7.97
C LYS A 2 -36.84 35.58 -7.52
N ASN A 3 -36.45 36.76 -7.05
CA ASN A 3 -35.07 36.99 -6.60
C ASN A 3 -34.72 36.18 -5.32
N LEU A 4 -35.68 35.96 -4.43
CA LEU A 4 -35.47 35.13 -3.23
C LEU A 4 -35.28 33.65 -3.61
N ARG A 5 -36.01 33.15 -4.60
CA ARG A 5 -35.83 31.79 -5.13
C ARG A 5 -34.46 31.60 -5.84
N LEU A 6 -34.02 32.64 -6.56
CA LEU A 6 -32.67 32.61 -7.20
C LEU A 6 -31.57 32.60 -6.17
N ILE A 7 -31.67 33.39 -5.10
CA ILE A 7 -30.70 33.41 -4.00
C ILE A 7 -30.64 32.07 -3.28
N ILE A 8 -31.83 31.49 -2.98
CA ILE A 8 -31.90 30.15 -2.35
C ILE A 8 -31.31 29.07 -3.25
N LEU A 9 -31.60 29.11 -4.56
CA LEU A 9 -31.03 28.15 -5.53
C LEU A 9 -29.50 28.29 -5.62
N PHE A 10 -29.02 29.53 -5.66
CA PHE A 10 -27.55 29.80 -5.69
C PHE A 10 -26.87 29.37 -4.38
N THR A 11 -27.52 29.57 -3.23
CA THR A 11 -26.97 29.11 -1.93
C THR A 11 -26.95 27.60 -1.83
N ILE A 12 -27.96 26.89 -2.35
CA ILE A 12 -27.98 25.43 -2.41
C ILE A 12 -26.86 24.89 -3.34
N ILE A 13 -26.61 25.53 -4.48
CA ILE A 13 -25.56 25.16 -5.42
C ILE A 13 -24.18 25.40 -4.79
N VAL A 14 -23.99 26.52 -4.08
CA VAL A 14 -22.73 26.83 -3.39
C VAL A 14 -22.48 25.88 -2.22
N VAL A 15 -23.51 25.52 -1.45
CA VAL A 15 -23.40 24.57 -0.34
C VAL A 15 -23.13 23.15 -0.85
N SER A 16 -23.74 22.74 -1.98
CA SER A 16 -23.46 21.42 -2.58
C SER A 16 -22.04 21.33 -3.18
N ALA A 17 -21.44 22.44 -3.62
CA ALA A 17 -20.05 22.48 -4.09
C ALA A 17 -19.01 22.36 -2.95
N LEU A 18 -19.40 22.63 -1.69
CA LEU A 18 -18.53 22.51 -0.52
C LEU A 18 -18.46 21.09 0.06
N VAL A 19 -19.27 20.16 -0.44
CA VAL A 19 -19.23 18.74 -0.03
C VAL A 19 -18.48 17.87 -1.06
N ALA A 20 -17.51 18.45 -1.78
CA ALA A 20 -16.51 17.64 -2.46
C ALA A 20 -15.63 17.01 -1.37
N SER A 21 -16.10 15.90 -0.81
CA SER A 21 -15.32 15.06 0.10
C SER A 21 -14.07 14.65 -0.66
N ALA A 22 -12.94 15.27 -0.31
CA ALA A 22 -11.65 14.90 -0.88
C ALA A 22 -11.31 13.51 -0.37
N GLN A 23 -11.50 12.53 -1.24
CA GLN A 23 -11.12 11.15 -1.01
C GLN A 23 -9.60 11.05 -1.18
N GLU A 24 -8.95 10.33 -0.29
CA GLU A 24 -7.49 10.24 -0.28
C GLU A 24 -6.96 9.26 -1.35
N LEU A 25 -7.74 8.22 -1.65
CA LEU A 25 -7.36 7.16 -2.57
C LEU A 25 -8.06 7.30 -3.93
N ARG A 26 -7.34 6.96 -4.99
CA ARG A 26 -7.86 6.69 -6.32
C ARG A 26 -7.49 5.25 -6.65
N CYS A 27 -8.34 4.32 -6.27
CA CYS A 27 -8.10 2.89 -6.39
C CYS A 27 -8.90 2.29 -7.54
N THR A 28 -8.22 1.50 -8.36
CA THR A 28 -8.87 0.58 -9.30
C THR A 28 -8.91 -0.81 -8.69
N VAL A 29 -10.08 -1.40 -8.61
CA VAL A 29 -10.28 -2.76 -8.08
C VAL A 29 -10.58 -3.71 -9.22
N THR A 30 -9.97 -4.89 -9.20
CA THR A 30 -10.22 -5.97 -10.17
C THR A 30 -10.45 -7.28 -9.42
N VAL A 31 -11.53 -7.96 -9.74
CA VAL A 31 -11.83 -9.31 -9.22
C VAL A 31 -11.82 -10.29 -10.38
N ASN A 32 -10.83 -11.18 -10.40
CA ASN A 32 -10.74 -12.29 -11.37
C ASN A 32 -11.26 -13.57 -10.73
N SER A 33 -12.29 -14.16 -11.33
CA SER A 33 -12.95 -15.38 -10.86
C SER A 33 -12.86 -16.54 -11.88
N ASP A 34 -11.98 -16.48 -12.87
CA ASP A 34 -11.87 -17.46 -13.95
C ASP A 34 -11.57 -18.88 -13.45
N GLN A 35 -11.01 -19.01 -12.24
CA GLN A 35 -10.71 -20.31 -11.62
C GLN A 35 -11.90 -20.94 -10.92
N VAL A 36 -13.00 -20.20 -10.69
CA VAL A 36 -14.18 -20.69 -9.96
C VAL A 36 -15.29 -21.05 -10.93
N GLN A 37 -15.58 -22.34 -11.09
CA GLN A 37 -16.66 -22.81 -11.93
C GLN A 37 -18.00 -22.83 -11.19
N GLY A 38 -19.08 -22.52 -11.90
CA GLY A 38 -20.45 -22.64 -11.36
C GLY A 38 -20.92 -21.48 -10.48
N SER A 39 -20.12 -20.43 -10.29
CA SER A 39 -20.54 -19.23 -9.58
C SER A 39 -21.02 -18.15 -10.54
N SER A 40 -21.98 -17.33 -10.07
CA SER A 40 -22.50 -16.21 -10.86
C SER A 40 -21.45 -15.12 -11.05
N LYS A 41 -21.21 -14.70 -12.28
CA LYS A 41 -20.34 -13.55 -12.59
C LYS A 41 -20.86 -12.25 -11.97
N GLU A 42 -22.16 -12.16 -11.80
CA GLU A 42 -22.84 -11.01 -11.18
C GLU A 42 -22.37 -10.82 -9.74
N LEU A 43 -22.19 -11.91 -8.97
CA LEU A 43 -21.64 -11.86 -7.60
C LEU A 43 -20.26 -11.20 -7.55
N PHE A 44 -19.36 -11.60 -8.45
CA PHE A 44 -17.99 -11.08 -8.47
C PHE A 44 -17.92 -9.63 -8.99
N ASN A 45 -18.79 -9.28 -9.93
CA ASN A 45 -18.93 -7.88 -10.37
C ASN A 45 -19.48 -7.00 -9.24
N ALA A 46 -20.47 -7.47 -8.49
CA ALA A 46 -21.02 -6.77 -7.33
C ALA A 46 -19.94 -6.62 -6.23
N LEU A 47 -19.18 -7.66 -5.96
CA LEU A 47 -18.04 -7.61 -5.03
C LEU A 47 -17.00 -6.57 -5.45
N GLN A 48 -16.59 -6.57 -6.73
CA GLN A 48 -15.64 -5.60 -7.27
C GLN A 48 -16.14 -4.17 -7.05
N GLN A 49 -17.38 -3.89 -7.44
CA GLN A 49 -17.99 -2.58 -7.28
C GLN A 49 -18.10 -2.18 -5.81
N SER A 50 -18.53 -3.09 -4.94
CA SER A 50 -18.65 -2.82 -3.50
C SER A 50 -17.29 -2.47 -2.85
N ILE A 51 -16.22 -3.18 -3.21
CA ILE A 51 -14.87 -2.87 -2.73
C ILE A 51 -14.40 -1.52 -3.29
N GLU A 52 -14.59 -1.27 -4.57
CA GLU A 52 -14.15 -0.03 -5.22
C GLU A 52 -14.88 1.19 -4.64
N GLU A 53 -16.18 1.09 -4.43
CA GLU A 53 -16.96 2.12 -3.77
C GLU A 53 -16.53 2.34 -2.33
N PHE A 54 -16.29 1.27 -1.57
CA PHE A 54 -15.81 1.35 -0.19
C PHE A 54 -14.46 2.06 -0.10
N VAL A 55 -13.49 1.68 -0.94
CA VAL A 55 -12.16 2.29 -0.95
C VAL A 55 -12.21 3.77 -1.36
N ASN A 56 -12.91 4.08 -2.44
CA ASN A 56 -12.90 5.41 -3.05
C ASN A 56 -13.86 6.40 -2.40
N ASN A 57 -14.88 5.94 -1.68
CA ASN A 57 -15.91 6.81 -1.07
C ASN A 57 -15.73 6.95 0.45
N THR A 58 -14.90 6.13 1.10
CA THR A 58 -14.62 6.27 2.52
C THR A 58 -13.60 7.39 2.75
N LYS A 59 -13.85 8.20 3.78
CA LYS A 59 -12.90 9.20 4.27
C LYS A 59 -11.93 8.52 5.24
N TRP A 60 -10.70 8.29 4.78
CA TRP A 60 -9.68 7.56 5.54
C TRP A 60 -8.90 8.42 6.52
N THR A 61 -8.83 9.74 6.26
CA THR A 61 -8.05 10.69 7.06
C THR A 61 -8.85 11.95 7.41
N ASN A 62 -8.30 12.78 8.29
CA ASN A 62 -8.84 14.11 8.54
C ASN A 62 -8.19 15.19 7.64
N LEU A 63 -7.32 14.77 6.73
CA LEU A 63 -6.67 15.68 5.78
C LEU A 63 -7.62 16.00 4.62
N THR A 64 -7.29 17.05 3.90
CA THR A 64 -8.00 17.43 2.67
C THR A 64 -7.04 17.27 1.51
N PHE A 65 -7.37 16.35 0.61
CA PHE A 65 -6.62 16.11 -0.62
C PHE A 65 -7.28 16.84 -1.78
N GLN A 66 -6.47 17.44 -2.64
CA GLN A 66 -6.94 17.86 -3.95
C GLN A 66 -7.03 16.62 -4.87
N GLU A 67 -7.80 16.67 -5.93
CA GLU A 67 -7.97 15.54 -6.85
C GLU A 67 -6.64 14.99 -7.40
N ARG A 68 -5.69 15.89 -7.69
CA ARG A 68 -4.34 15.55 -8.17
C ARG A 68 -3.40 14.99 -7.08
N GLU A 69 -3.78 15.12 -5.81
CA GLU A 69 -3.00 14.64 -4.67
C GLU A 69 -3.45 13.27 -4.20
N ARG A 70 -4.54 12.74 -4.78
CA ARG A 70 -5.03 11.40 -4.46
C ARG A 70 -3.95 10.37 -4.76
N ILE A 71 -3.82 9.42 -3.84
CA ILE A 71 -2.87 8.32 -3.95
C ILE A 71 -3.38 7.33 -5.00
N GLU A 72 -2.64 7.18 -6.09
CA GLU A 72 -2.96 6.18 -7.11
C GLU A 72 -2.61 4.79 -6.61
N CYS A 73 -3.60 3.91 -6.60
CA CYS A 73 -3.42 2.52 -6.17
C CYS A 73 -4.30 1.56 -6.97
N SER A 74 -3.98 0.29 -6.87
CA SER A 74 -4.79 -0.80 -7.43
C SER A 74 -4.84 -1.98 -6.46
N MET A 75 -5.98 -2.66 -6.47
CA MET A 75 -6.21 -3.88 -5.72
C MET A 75 -6.72 -4.95 -6.68
N MET A 76 -6.07 -6.11 -6.70
CA MET A 76 -6.48 -7.24 -7.53
C MET A 76 -6.72 -8.46 -6.66
N LEU A 77 -7.91 -9.04 -6.79
CA LEU A 77 -8.29 -10.30 -6.17
C LEU A 77 -8.37 -11.37 -7.25
N VAL A 78 -7.61 -12.45 -7.10
CA VAL A 78 -7.77 -13.66 -7.90
C VAL A 78 -8.45 -14.70 -7.02
N VAL A 79 -9.74 -14.97 -7.29
CA VAL A 79 -10.53 -15.92 -6.51
C VAL A 79 -10.12 -17.33 -6.90
N LYS A 80 -9.54 -18.08 -5.96
CA LYS A 80 -9.10 -19.47 -6.15
C LYS A 80 -10.21 -20.47 -5.91
N SER A 81 -11.01 -20.21 -4.90
CA SER A 81 -12.13 -21.07 -4.53
C SER A 81 -13.21 -20.29 -3.79
N MET A 82 -14.42 -20.83 -3.85
CA MET A 82 -15.56 -20.37 -3.08
C MET A 82 -16.32 -21.57 -2.54
N ALA A 83 -16.53 -21.63 -1.24
CA ALA A 83 -17.32 -22.66 -0.57
C ALA A 83 -18.06 -22.06 0.63
N ASN A 84 -19.35 -22.36 0.79
CA ASN A 84 -20.18 -21.85 1.89
C ASN A 84 -20.08 -20.31 2.04
N ASN A 85 -20.09 -19.59 0.92
CA ASN A 85 -19.92 -18.13 0.83
C ASN A 85 -18.54 -17.59 1.31
N ILE A 86 -17.59 -18.47 1.60
CA ILE A 86 -16.20 -18.08 1.92
C ILE A 86 -15.39 -18.10 0.63
N LEU A 87 -14.80 -16.97 0.31
CA LEU A 87 -13.88 -16.79 -0.80
C LEU A 87 -12.44 -16.86 -0.32
N VAL A 88 -11.63 -17.67 -1.01
CA VAL A 88 -10.17 -17.71 -0.83
C VAL A 88 -9.53 -17.07 -2.05
N CYS A 89 -8.75 -16.04 -1.82
CA CYS A 89 -8.16 -15.23 -2.88
C CYS A 89 -6.65 -15.10 -2.74
N ASP A 90 -5.95 -14.99 -3.87
CA ASP A 90 -4.70 -14.24 -3.90
C ASP A 90 -5.05 -12.76 -4.07
N PHE A 91 -4.45 -11.94 -3.24
CA PHE A 91 -4.64 -10.50 -3.28
C PHE A 91 -3.33 -9.79 -3.58
N THR A 92 -3.39 -8.83 -4.49
CA THR A 92 -2.27 -7.93 -4.79
C THR A 92 -2.70 -6.49 -4.60
N CYS A 93 -1.85 -5.73 -3.92
CA CYS A 93 -2.06 -4.32 -3.65
C CYS A 93 -0.83 -3.53 -4.12
N GLN A 94 -1.06 -2.50 -4.93
CA GLN A 94 0.00 -1.62 -5.44
C GLN A 94 -0.36 -0.16 -5.22
N SER A 95 0.64 0.66 -4.91
CA SER A 95 0.50 2.12 -4.91
C SER A 95 1.70 2.80 -5.54
N ARG A 96 1.47 3.99 -6.09
CA ARG A 96 2.48 4.80 -6.78
C ARG A 96 2.33 6.26 -6.40
N ARG A 97 3.45 6.99 -6.40
CA ARG A 97 3.45 8.44 -6.23
C ARG A 97 4.19 9.14 -7.38
N PRO A 98 3.78 10.34 -7.79
CA PRO A 98 4.52 11.13 -8.76
C PRO A 98 5.87 11.57 -8.18
N VAL A 99 6.92 11.55 -9.00
CA VAL A 99 8.21 12.15 -8.69
C VAL A 99 8.19 13.61 -9.14
N PHE A 100 8.57 14.51 -8.23
CA PHE A 100 8.50 15.96 -8.45
C PHE A 100 9.19 16.39 -9.75
N GLY A 101 8.49 17.22 -10.53
CA GLY A 101 8.99 17.77 -11.78
C GLY A 101 9.15 16.78 -12.93
N THR A 102 8.58 15.59 -12.84
CA THR A 102 8.63 14.55 -13.87
C THR A 102 7.25 13.95 -14.15
N THR A 103 7.16 13.09 -15.17
CA THR A 103 5.97 12.25 -15.44
C THR A 103 6.13 10.85 -14.85
N TYR A 104 7.23 10.57 -14.16
CA TYR A 104 7.51 9.27 -13.60
C TYR A 104 6.71 9.01 -12.32
N MET A 105 6.07 7.84 -12.28
CA MET A 105 5.33 7.36 -11.12
C MET A 105 6.15 6.30 -10.41
N SER A 106 6.72 6.67 -9.26
CA SER A 106 7.55 5.77 -8.44
C SER A 106 6.66 4.78 -7.69
N PRO A 107 6.89 3.45 -7.81
CA PRO A 107 6.17 2.46 -7.00
C PRO A 107 6.49 2.66 -5.51
N VAL A 108 5.48 2.78 -4.68
CA VAL A 108 5.65 2.92 -3.22
C VAL A 108 5.41 1.59 -2.51
N LEU A 109 4.36 0.88 -2.93
CA LEU A 109 3.98 -0.41 -2.40
C LEU A 109 3.69 -1.38 -3.56
N ASN A 110 4.21 -2.59 -3.44
CA ASN A 110 3.83 -3.75 -4.25
C ASN A 110 3.79 -4.96 -3.32
N PHE A 111 2.57 -5.35 -2.94
CA PHE A 111 2.35 -6.30 -1.87
C PHE A 111 1.43 -7.43 -2.32
N GLN A 112 1.78 -8.65 -1.95
CA GLN A 112 0.96 -9.84 -2.19
C GLN A 112 0.56 -10.47 -0.86
N ASP A 113 -0.75 -10.75 -0.69
CA ASP A 113 -1.32 -11.44 0.45
C ASP A 113 -2.01 -12.73 -0.01
N ASN A 114 -1.44 -13.86 0.38
CA ASN A 114 -1.99 -15.19 0.08
C ASN A 114 -2.96 -15.71 1.16
N SER A 115 -3.18 -14.92 2.21
CA SER A 115 -4.12 -15.21 3.29
C SER A 115 -5.40 -14.36 3.22
N PHE A 116 -5.74 -13.87 2.03
CA PHE A 116 -6.92 -13.05 1.80
C PHE A 116 -8.15 -13.93 1.65
N CYS A 117 -8.84 -14.17 2.77
CA CYS A 117 -9.99 -15.05 2.86
C CYS A 117 -11.11 -14.35 3.63
N PHE A 118 -12.35 -14.41 3.14
CA PHE A 118 -13.50 -13.73 3.73
C PHE A 118 -14.81 -14.34 3.29
N ALA A 119 -15.85 -14.22 4.14
CA ALA A 119 -17.23 -14.49 3.76
C ALA A 119 -17.82 -13.32 2.99
N TYR A 120 -18.57 -13.61 1.92
CA TYR A 120 -19.30 -12.61 1.14
C TYR A 120 -20.55 -13.20 0.53
N GLN A 121 -21.64 -12.46 0.61
CA GLN A 121 -22.90 -12.72 -0.08
C GLN A 121 -23.26 -11.50 -0.93
N GLU A 122 -24.02 -11.73 -2.00
CA GLU A 122 -24.49 -10.64 -2.87
C GLU A 122 -25.28 -9.61 -2.05
N PHE A 123 -24.93 -8.33 -2.25
CA PHE A 123 -25.47 -7.18 -1.52
C PHE A 123 -24.99 -6.99 -0.08
N ASP A 124 -24.02 -7.78 0.40
CA ASP A 124 -23.36 -7.46 1.67
C ASP A 124 -22.71 -6.09 1.61
N ARG A 125 -22.96 -5.28 2.63
CA ARG A 125 -22.34 -3.95 2.75
C ARG A 125 -20.94 -4.08 3.33
N ILE A 126 -19.97 -3.47 2.66
CA ILE A 126 -18.62 -3.33 3.16
C ILE A 126 -18.50 -1.98 3.84
N GLU A 127 -18.44 -1.97 5.15
CA GLU A 127 -18.33 -0.74 5.94
C GLU A 127 -17.50 -0.97 7.18
N ILE A 128 -16.77 0.05 7.62
CA ILE A 128 -15.92 0.01 8.80
C ILE A 128 -16.48 0.92 9.88
N GLN A 129 -16.43 0.45 11.12
CA GLN A 129 -16.69 1.26 12.31
C GLN A 129 -15.41 1.34 13.13
N GLN A 130 -15.13 2.51 13.67
CA GLN A 130 -13.91 2.74 14.44
C GLN A 130 -13.82 1.76 15.61
N ASN A 131 -12.68 1.09 15.73
CA ASN A 131 -12.37 0.11 16.79
C ASN A 131 -13.35 -1.09 16.87
N THR A 132 -14.10 -1.38 15.81
CA THR A 132 -15.03 -2.51 15.78
C THR A 132 -14.73 -3.37 14.56
N PHE A 133 -14.64 -4.68 14.78
CA PHE A 133 -14.60 -5.64 13.69
C PHE A 133 -16.03 -5.86 13.16
N THR A 134 -16.31 -5.45 11.93
CA THR A 134 -17.63 -5.60 11.30
C THR A 134 -17.70 -6.86 10.44
N SER A 135 -16.72 -7.06 9.57
CA SER A 135 -16.57 -8.24 8.73
C SER A 135 -15.10 -8.38 8.32
N ASN A 136 -14.69 -9.60 7.94
CA ASN A 136 -13.30 -9.82 7.54
C ASN A 136 -12.95 -9.08 6.26
N ILE A 137 -13.85 -9.01 5.28
CA ILE A 137 -13.60 -8.24 4.04
C ILE A 137 -13.41 -6.73 4.32
N ALA A 138 -14.23 -6.15 5.20
CA ALA A 138 -14.08 -4.74 5.57
C ALA A 138 -12.75 -4.49 6.29
N ALA A 139 -12.37 -5.37 7.23
CA ALA A 139 -11.10 -5.29 7.93
C ALA A 139 -9.89 -5.44 6.99
N LEU A 140 -9.94 -6.41 6.06
CA LEU A 140 -8.89 -6.65 5.07
C LEU A 140 -8.68 -5.43 4.18
N VAL A 141 -9.74 -4.92 3.58
CA VAL A 141 -9.65 -3.77 2.66
C VAL A 141 -9.22 -2.52 3.42
N ALA A 142 -9.79 -2.24 4.59
CA ALA A 142 -9.41 -1.08 5.40
C ALA A 142 -7.94 -1.14 5.86
N TYR A 143 -7.44 -2.31 6.24
CA TYR A 143 -6.03 -2.51 6.58
C TYR A 143 -5.13 -2.06 5.42
N TYR A 144 -5.43 -2.48 4.17
CA TYR A 144 -4.63 -2.10 3.00
C TYR A 144 -4.79 -0.63 2.62
N CYS A 145 -5.96 -0.03 2.81
CA CYS A 145 -6.15 1.42 2.62
C CYS A 145 -5.26 2.22 3.57
N TYR A 146 -5.27 1.90 4.86
CA TYR A 146 -4.40 2.56 5.83
C TYR A 146 -2.92 2.25 5.60
N LEU A 147 -2.58 1.05 5.16
CA LEU A 147 -1.21 0.68 4.82
C LEU A 147 -0.68 1.53 3.65
N ILE A 148 -1.46 1.67 2.57
CA ILE A 148 -1.13 2.53 1.42
C ILE A 148 -0.90 3.96 1.87
N ILE A 149 -1.83 4.53 2.63
CA ILE A 149 -1.74 5.91 3.13
C ILE A 149 -0.51 6.06 4.03
N GLY A 150 -0.25 5.11 4.92
CA GLY A 150 0.90 5.14 5.81
C GLY A 150 2.23 5.15 5.06
N TYR A 151 2.37 4.29 4.06
CA TYR A 151 3.57 4.28 3.21
C TYR A 151 3.71 5.57 2.41
N ASP A 152 2.63 6.08 1.82
CA ASP A 152 2.65 7.33 1.06
C ASP A 152 3.10 8.50 1.95
N MET A 153 2.53 8.64 3.15
CA MET A 153 2.88 9.69 4.11
C MET A 153 4.34 9.61 4.58
N ASP A 154 4.90 8.41 4.74
CA ASP A 154 6.33 8.22 5.03
C ASP A 154 7.22 8.68 3.88
N THR A 155 6.72 8.81 2.65
CA THR A 155 7.48 9.35 1.52
C THR A 155 7.55 10.88 1.54
N PHE A 156 6.63 11.57 2.22
CA PHE A 156 6.55 13.04 2.28
C PHE A 156 7.10 13.63 3.59
N ALA A 157 7.02 12.88 4.69
CA ALA A 157 7.50 13.34 6.00
C ALA A 157 8.10 12.16 6.79
N ARG A 158 9.15 12.47 7.59
CA ARG A 158 9.74 11.46 8.50
C ARG A 158 8.70 10.94 9.47
N LEU A 159 8.47 9.61 9.44
CA LEU A 159 7.47 8.94 10.27
C LEU A 159 6.03 9.48 10.08
N GLY A 160 5.74 10.11 8.94
CA GLY A 160 4.43 10.69 8.63
C GLY A 160 3.30 9.67 8.59
N GLY A 161 3.62 8.41 8.27
CA GLY A 161 2.67 7.29 8.23
C GLY A 161 2.26 6.75 9.60
N THR A 162 2.87 7.20 10.72
CA THR A 162 2.63 6.62 12.05
C THR A 162 1.17 6.52 12.43
N PRO A 163 0.31 7.55 12.29
CA PRO A 163 -1.11 7.44 12.65
C PRO A 163 -1.84 6.32 11.87
N TYR A 164 -1.48 6.13 10.62
CA TYR A 164 -2.13 5.16 9.74
C TYR A 164 -1.66 3.73 10.02
N PHE A 165 -0.39 3.54 10.35
CA PHE A 165 0.10 2.24 10.82
C PHE A 165 -0.50 1.87 12.18
N GLN A 166 -0.78 2.82 13.05
CA GLN A 166 -1.53 2.57 14.28
C GLN A 166 -2.98 2.15 14.00
N MET A 167 -3.62 2.68 12.95
CA MET A 167 -4.93 2.20 12.50
C MET A 167 -4.85 0.74 12.00
N CYS A 168 -3.81 0.39 11.23
CA CYS A 168 -3.58 -1.00 10.84
C CYS A 168 -3.40 -1.92 12.06
N GLU A 169 -2.65 -1.50 13.08
CA GLU A 169 -2.46 -2.24 14.33
C GLU A 169 -3.80 -2.44 15.07
N SER A 170 -4.62 -1.40 15.13
CA SER A 170 -5.95 -1.47 15.75
C SER A 170 -6.86 -2.47 15.03
N ILE A 171 -6.83 -2.50 13.68
CA ILE A 171 -7.58 -3.47 12.87
C ILE A 171 -7.08 -4.90 13.14
N VAL A 172 -5.76 -5.12 13.18
CA VAL A 172 -5.17 -6.42 13.49
C VAL A 172 -5.61 -6.89 14.88
N THR A 173 -5.58 -6.02 15.88
CA THR A 173 -5.99 -6.33 17.26
C THR A 173 -7.48 -6.68 17.32
N ALA A 174 -8.33 -5.91 16.63
CA ALA A 174 -9.77 -6.19 16.56
C ALA A 174 -10.06 -7.53 15.87
N ALA A 175 -9.36 -7.83 14.76
CA ALA A 175 -9.49 -9.08 14.04
C ALA A 175 -9.04 -10.30 14.86
N GLN A 176 -7.96 -10.17 15.64
CA GLN A 176 -7.50 -11.25 16.55
C GLN A 176 -8.51 -11.58 17.65
N SER A 177 -9.31 -10.60 18.05
CA SER A 177 -10.32 -10.75 19.10
C SER A 177 -11.68 -11.17 18.55
N ALA A 178 -11.87 -11.14 17.24
CA ALA A 178 -13.13 -11.48 16.60
C ALA A 178 -13.33 -12.99 16.49
N SER A 179 -14.60 -13.42 16.59
CA SER A 179 -14.99 -14.78 16.28
C SER A 179 -15.16 -14.91 14.76
N MET A 180 -14.30 -15.69 14.11
CA MET A 180 -14.33 -15.93 12.68
C MET A 180 -13.87 -17.36 12.36
N GLU A 181 -14.14 -17.81 11.14
CA GLU A 181 -13.67 -19.11 10.67
C GLU A 181 -12.13 -19.18 10.64
N GLU A 182 -11.57 -20.36 10.85
CA GLU A 182 -10.12 -20.59 10.89
C GLU A 182 -9.40 -20.05 9.64
N SER A 183 -10.03 -20.21 8.46
CA SER A 183 -9.50 -19.73 7.19
C SER A 183 -9.44 -18.20 7.12
N GLU A 184 -10.41 -17.50 7.69
CA GLU A 184 -10.48 -16.04 7.73
C GLU A 184 -9.50 -15.45 8.77
N ALA A 185 -9.20 -16.19 9.84
CA ALA A 185 -8.29 -15.77 10.90
C ALA A 185 -6.82 -15.75 10.44
N LYS A 186 -6.50 -16.43 9.33
CA LYS A 186 -5.13 -16.46 8.77
C LYS A 186 -4.64 -15.07 8.40
N GLY A 187 -3.35 -14.84 8.69
CA GLY A 187 -2.70 -13.57 8.41
C GLY A 187 -2.91 -12.49 9.46
N TRP A 188 -3.87 -12.63 10.38
CA TRP A 188 -4.07 -11.73 11.52
C TRP A 188 -3.31 -12.17 12.77
N ARG A 189 -2.97 -13.47 12.87
CA ARG A 189 -2.40 -14.07 14.08
C ARG A 189 -0.91 -13.80 14.21
N ALA A 190 -0.49 -13.51 15.45
CA ALA A 190 0.90 -13.47 15.83
C ALA A 190 1.53 -14.88 15.67
N PHE A 191 2.81 -14.93 15.31
CA PHE A 191 3.62 -16.15 15.21
C PHE A 191 3.16 -17.19 14.18
N GLU A 192 2.14 -16.91 13.41
CA GLU A 192 1.70 -17.79 12.31
C GLU A 192 2.70 -17.75 11.15
N SER A 193 3.19 -16.57 10.80
CA SER A 193 4.17 -16.32 9.75
C SER A 193 4.89 -15.00 10.00
N ASN A 194 6.15 -14.93 9.57
CA ASN A 194 6.88 -13.65 9.51
C ASN A 194 6.53 -12.81 8.26
N ARG A 195 5.62 -13.31 7.41
CA ARG A 195 5.15 -12.69 6.16
C ARG A 195 3.62 -12.57 6.12
N ASN A 196 3.03 -12.05 7.19
CA ASN A 196 1.61 -11.79 7.26
C ASN A 196 1.32 -10.34 7.67
N ARG A 197 0.04 -9.96 7.70
CA ARG A 197 -0.41 -8.60 8.07
C ARG A 197 0.05 -8.20 9.46
N TYR A 198 -0.06 -9.12 10.45
CA TYR A 198 0.44 -8.89 11.80
C TYR A 198 1.95 -8.58 11.80
N ALA A 199 2.77 -9.44 11.16
CA ALA A 199 4.21 -9.28 11.15
C ALA A 199 4.65 -7.97 10.48
N LEU A 200 3.99 -7.59 9.37
CA LEU A 200 4.29 -6.36 8.66
C LEU A 200 4.05 -5.14 9.54
N ILE A 201 2.84 -5.04 10.14
CA ILE A 201 2.52 -3.85 10.92
C ILE A 201 3.32 -3.79 12.22
N ASN A 202 3.55 -4.93 12.88
CA ASN A 202 4.39 -5.00 14.06
C ASN A 202 5.83 -4.53 13.80
N ASN A 203 6.37 -4.77 12.60
CA ASN A 203 7.65 -4.22 12.19
C ASN A 203 7.57 -2.71 11.93
N LEU A 204 6.54 -2.22 11.21
CA LEU A 204 6.43 -0.80 10.85
C LEU A 204 6.25 0.13 12.05
N ILE A 205 5.65 -0.34 13.16
CA ILE A 205 5.47 0.45 14.38
C ILE A 205 6.64 0.30 15.37
N ASP A 206 7.51 -0.72 15.19
CA ASP A 206 8.65 -0.98 16.08
C ASP A 206 9.73 0.11 15.96
N GLU A 207 10.27 0.53 17.09
CA GLU A 207 11.37 1.51 17.18
C GLU A 207 12.58 1.11 16.33
N ALA A 208 12.89 -0.19 16.24
CA ALA A 208 14.02 -0.71 15.46
C ALA A 208 13.90 -0.43 13.96
N PHE A 209 12.68 -0.21 13.45
CA PHE A 209 12.41 0.08 12.04
C PHE A 209 12.17 1.57 11.75
N LYS A 210 12.26 2.45 12.74
CA LYS A 210 12.21 3.91 12.50
C LYS A 210 13.29 4.39 11.50
N PRO A 211 14.54 3.89 11.53
CA PRO A 211 15.54 4.24 10.51
C PRO A 211 15.08 3.89 9.08
N TYR A 212 14.44 2.72 8.88
CA TYR A 212 13.87 2.33 7.60
C TYR A 212 12.77 3.31 7.14
N ARG A 213 11.84 3.66 8.00
CA ARG A 213 10.76 4.60 7.69
C ARG A 213 11.30 6.01 7.38
N ASN A 214 12.33 6.46 8.11
CA ASN A 214 13.02 7.70 7.78
C ASN A 214 13.74 7.62 6.43
N PHE A 215 14.28 6.45 6.08
CA PHE A 215 14.87 6.21 4.78
C PHE A 215 13.84 6.29 3.65
N CYS A 216 12.59 5.87 3.85
CA CYS A 216 11.52 6.06 2.85
C CYS A 216 11.33 7.53 2.48
N TYR A 217 11.36 8.44 3.45
CA TYR A 217 11.36 9.88 3.21
C TYR A 217 12.62 10.34 2.46
N GLU A 218 13.80 9.90 2.90
CA GLU A 218 15.08 10.27 2.27
C GLU A 218 15.18 9.76 0.83
N TYR A 219 14.70 8.57 0.58
CA TYR A 219 14.66 7.96 -0.74
C TYR A 219 13.79 8.77 -1.71
N HIS A 220 12.55 9.07 -1.32
CA HIS A 220 11.59 9.71 -2.21
C HIS A 220 11.77 11.23 -2.23
N ARG A 221 11.62 11.90 -1.07
CA ARG A 221 11.59 13.36 -1.02
C ARG A 221 12.96 13.99 -1.21
N LEU A 222 13.99 13.43 -0.59
CA LEU A 222 15.37 13.98 -0.65
C LEU A 222 16.25 13.27 -1.69
N GLY A 223 15.78 12.17 -2.27
CA GLY A 223 16.41 11.43 -3.34
C GLY A 223 15.71 11.67 -4.67
N LEU A 224 14.64 10.91 -4.97
CA LEU A 224 13.97 10.96 -6.27
C LEU A 224 13.50 12.37 -6.66
N ASP A 225 12.82 13.09 -5.76
CA ASP A 225 12.30 14.43 -6.03
C ASP A 225 13.42 15.47 -6.29
N GLU A 226 14.63 15.23 -5.77
CA GLU A 226 15.78 16.13 -5.97
C GLU A 226 16.60 15.79 -7.23
N MET A 227 16.28 14.71 -7.95
CA MET A 227 16.98 14.36 -9.19
C MET A 227 16.83 15.42 -10.27
N ILE A 228 15.74 16.17 -10.29
CA ILE A 228 15.55 17.29 -11.21
C ILE A 228 16.60 18.38 -11.00
N ASN A 229 17.06 18.58 -9.75
CA ASN A 229 18.03 19.60 -9.40
C ASN A 229 19.47 19.09 -9.56
N ASN A 230 19.77 17.88 -9.09
CA ASN A 230 21.09 17.27 -9.14
C ASN A 230 21.05 15.75 -9.03
N VAL A 231 21.08 15.06 -10.18
CA VAL A 231 21.01 13.59 -10.26
C VAL A 231 22.13 12.91 -9.49
N ALA A 232 23.38 13.43 -9.57
CA ALA A 232 24.51 12.80 -8.90
C ALA A 232 24.38 12.83 -7.37
N ASN A 233 24.02 13.99 -6.82
CA ASN A 233 23.84 14.12 -5.36
C ASN A 233 22.63 13.30 -4.87
N ALA A 234 21.53 13.31 -5.61
CA ALA A 234 20.34 12.54 -5.28
C ALA A 234 20.62 11.03 -5.28
N ARG A 235 21.33 10.53 -6.33
CA ARG A 235 21.74 9.12 -6.42
C ARG A 235 22.69 8.73 -5.30
N ALA A 236 23.69 9.53 -5.01
CA ALA A 236 24.63 9.29 -3.91
C ALA A 236 23.91 9.22 -2.55
N ARG A 237 22.89 10.07 -2.33
CA ARG A 237 22.05 10.03 -1.13
C ARG A 237 21.27 8.72 -1.04
N ILE A 238 20.65 8.28 -2.12
CA ILE A 238 19.92 6.99 -2.19
C ILE A 238 20.91 5.86 -1.88
N ALA A 239 22.08 5.80 -2.56
CA ALA A 239 23.09 4.77 -2.35
C ALA A 239 23.57 4.68 -0.90
N LYS A 240 23.73 5.83 -0.24
CA LYS A 240 24.10 5.89 1.19
C LYS A 240 22.96 5.37 2.08
N GLY A 241 21.73 5.74 1.77
CA GLY A 241 20.58 5.35 2.58
C GLY A 241 20.25 3.87 2.53
N LEU A 242 20.59 3.17 1.43
CA LEU A 242 20.30 1.74 1.26
C LEU A 242 20.95 0.84 2.33
N ASP A 243 22.02 1.27 3.01
CA ASP A 243 22.61 0.52 4.11
C ASP A 243 21.64 0.23 5.24
N VAL A 244 20.61 1.09 5.42
CA VAL A 244 19.52 0.88 6.39
C VAL A 244 18.75 -0.42 6.16
N LEU A 245 18.62 -0.87 4.91
CA LEU A 245 17.98 -2.16 4.59
C LEU A 245 18.78 -3.33 5.15
N ARG A 246 20.12 -3.26 5.06
CA ARG A 246 21.01 -4.27 5.64
C ARG A 246 20.89 -4.28 7.18
N ASP A 247 20.85 -3.12 7.79
CA ASP A 247 20.72 -3.00 9.24
C ASP A 247 19.36 -3.52 9.72
N ALA A 248 18.26 -3.21 9.00
CA ALA A 248 16.94 -3.76 9.27
C ALA A 248 16.90 -5.29 9.14
N ASN A 249 17.53 -5.84 8.10
CA ASN A 249 17.64 -7.30 7.92
C ASN A 249 18.50 -7.98 8.97
N ARG A 250 19.54 -7.31 9.48
CA ARG A 250 20.35 -7.81 10.60
C ARG A 250 19.59 -7.79 11.91
N ALA A 251 18.81 -6.75 12.17
CA ALA A 251 17.98 -6.64 13.37
C ALA A 251 16.91 -7.74 13.43
N ARG A 252 16.27 -8.03 12.29
CA ARG A 252 15.32 -9.14 12.13
C ARG A 252 15.52 -9.81 10.77
N PRO A 253 16.22 -10.95 10.74
CA PRO A 253 16.46 -11.68 9.50
C PRO A 253 15.17 -12.03 8.76
N ALA A 254 15.19 -11.88 7.43
CA ALA A 254 14.04 -12.11 6.55
C ALA A 254 12.81 -11.27 6.91
N THR A 255 13.02 -10.06 7.44
CA THR A 255 11.92 -9.15 7.77
C THR A 255 11.09 -8.79 6.54
N TYR A 256 9.77 -8.83 6.70
CA TYR A 256 8.85 -8.58 5.60
C TYR A 256 8.93 -7.15 5.05
N VAL A 257 9.33 -6.18 5.88
CA VAL A 257 9.52 -4.79 5.49
C VAL A 257 10.59 -4.63 4.40
N VAL A 258 11.73 -5.32 4.51
CA VAL A 258 12.79 -5.28 3.50
C VAL A 258 12.34 -5.94 2.20
N THR A 259 11.67 -7.09 2.30
CA THR A 259 11.11 -7.79 1.12
C THR A 259 10.10 -6.88 0.40
N THR A 260 9.17 -6.26 1.13
CA THR A 260 8.15 -5.36 0.55
C THR A 260 8.77 -4.16 -0.15
N PHE A 261 9.84 -3.59 0.43
CA PHE A 261 10.59 -2.50 -0.22
C PHE A 261 11.23 -2.97 -1.54
N LEU A 262 11.93 -4.10 -1.53
CA LEU A 262 12.58 -4.63 -2.73
C LEU A 262 11.56 -5.02 -3.80
N ASP A 263 10.41 -5.59 -3.42
CA ASP A 263 9.32 -5.91 -4.37
C ASP A 263 8.78 -4.68 -5.10
N ALA A 264 8.80 -3.53 -4.45
CA ALA A 264 8.37 -2.27 -5.07
C ALA A 264 9.51 -1.58 -5.86
N LYS A 265 10.79 -1.75 -5.47
CA LYS A 265 11.89 -0.89 -5.88
C LYS A 265 12.97 -1.53 -6.76
N ASN A 266 12.91 -2.85 -7.01
CA ASN A 266 13.96 -3.53 -7.77
C ASN A 266 14.31 -2.85 -9.09
N ASP A 267 13.32 -2.68 -9.95
CA ASP A 267 13.53 -2.12 -11.29
C ASP A 267 13.94 -0.64 -11.23
N GLU A 268 13.36 0.11 -10.28
CA GLU A 268 13.70 1.52 -10.06
C GLU A 268 15.16 1.66 -9.63
N LEU A 269 15.63 0.84 -8.69
CA LEU A 269 17.02 0.83 -8.23
C LEU A 269 17.99 0.45 -9.36
N VAL A 270 17.67 -0.59 -10.12
CA VAL A 270 18.47 -0.99 -11.30
C VAL A 270 18.60 0.19 -12.27
N ASN A 271 17.49 0.82 -12.63
CA ASN A 271 17.48 1.95 -13.58
C ASN A 271 18.27 3.17 -13.07
N ILE A 272 18.17 3.48 -11.78
CA ILE A 272 18.91 4.58 -11.15
C ILE A 272 20.42 4.31 -11.19
N PHE A 273 20.83 3.10 -10.79
CA PHE A 273 22.24 2.79 -10.60
C PHE A 273 22.95 2.25 -11.85
N ALA A 274 22.23 1.81 -12.89
CA ALA A 274 22.81 1.55 -14.21
C ALA A 274 23.53 2.80 -14.79
N LYS A 275 23.12 4.00 -14.35
CA LYS A 275 23.74 5.28 -14.68
C LYS A 275 24.67 5.84 -13.59
N GLY A 276 25.03 5.01 -12.60
CA GLY A 276 25.85 5.37 -11.47
C GLY A 276 27.34 5.41 -11.80
N THR A 277 28.13 5.93 -10.86
CA THR A 277 29.59 5.76 -10.87
C THR A 277 29.94 4.29 -10.63
N PRO A 278 31.17 3.84 -11.02
CA PRO A 278 31.60 2.47 -10.77
C PRO A 278 31.48 2.05 -9.29
N ASP A 279 31.78 2.95 -8.37
CA ASP A 279 31.69 2.69 -6.92
C ASP A 279 30.22 2.57 -6.47
N GLU A 280 29.33 3.41 -6.99
CA GLU A 280 27.88 3.31 -6.71
C GLU A 280 27.30 2.00 -7.26
N LYS A 281 27.62 1.64 -8.51
CA LYS A 281 27.19 0.40 -9.15
C LYS A 281 27.63 -0.80 -8.29
N LYS A 282 28.91 -0.88 -7.96
CA LYS A 282 29.48 -1.98 -7.15
C LYS A 282 28.79 -2.09 -5.79
N LYS A 283 28.73 -0.98 -5.04
CA LYS A 283 28.13 -0.96 -3.69
C LYS A 283 26.69 -1.43 -3.71
N VAL A 284 25.88 -0.90 -4.64
CA VAL A 284 24.43 -1.21 -4.68
C VAL A 284 24.20 -2.63 -5.17
N TYR A 285 24.94 -3.09 -6.17
CA TYR A 285 24.87 -4.47 -6.63
C TYR A 285 25.17 -5.47 -5.51
N GLU A 286 26.27 -5.27 -4.78
CA GLU A 286 26.65 -6.14 -3.65
C GLU A 286 25.58 -6.14 -2.56
N LEU A 287 25.03 -4.97 -2.22
CA LEU A 287 23.99 -4.84 -1.20
C LEU A 287 22.70 -5.55 -1.60
N LEU A 288 22.23 -5.33 -2.83
CA LEU A 288 20.98 -5.93 -3.31
C LEU A 288 21.10 -7.45 -3.45
N THR A 289 22.25 -7.94 -3.93
CA THR A 289 22.51 -9.38 -4.06
C THR A 289 22.60 -10.07 -2.68
N ASP A 290 23.16 -9.39 -1.67
CA ASP A 290 23.21 -9.89 -0.30
C ASP A 290 21.81 -9.97 0.34
N LEU A 291 20.95 -8.96 0.11
CA LEU A 291 19.61 -8.90 0.66
C LEU A 291 18.60 -9.82 -0.04
N ASP A 292 18.74 -9.97 -1.36
CA ASP A 292 17.83 -10.77 -2.20
C ASP A 292 18.60 -11.49 -3.31
N PRO A 293 19.31 -12.58 -2.97
CA PRO A 293 20.07 -13.36 -3.95
C PRO A 293 19.20 -14.02 -5.03
N THR A 294 17.88 -14.15 -4.80
CA THR A 294 16.98 -14.77 -5.77
C THR A 294 16.77 -13.90 -7.02
N ARG A 295 17.05 -12.60 -6.94
CA ARG A 295 16.93 -11.64 -8.05
C ARG A 295 18.28 -11.15 -8.58
N GLN A 296 19.36 -11.88 -8.33
CA GLN A 296 20.71 -11.51 -8.79
C GLN A 296 20.76 -11.19 -10.28
N SER A 297 20.07 -11.97 -11.14
CA SER A 297 20.03 -11.75 -12.59
C SER A 297 19.41 -10.40 -12.98
N ILE A 298 18.50 -9.85 -12.16
CA ILE A 298 17.93 -8.52 -12.34
C ILE A 298 18.97 -7.47 -11.96
N TYR A 299 19.67 -7.65 -10.83
CA TYR A 299 20.67 -6.72 -10.32
C TYR A 299 21.95 -6.65 -11.19
N GLU A 300 22.27 -7.70 -11.94
CA GLU A 300 23.37 -7.69 -12.93
C GLU A 300 23.20 -6.57 -13.98
N ASN A 301 21.97 -6.14 -14.25
CA ASN A 301 21.71 -5.03 -15.17
C ASN A 301 22.27 -3.68 -14.67
N ILE A 302 22.59 -3.54 -13.37
CA ILE A 302 23.29 -2.36 -12.83
C ILE A 302 24.66 -2.20 -13.46
N ASN A 303 25.33 -3.31 -13.77
CA ASN A 303 26.69 -3.34 -14.30
C ASN A 303 26.75 -3.36 -15.84
N ARG A 304 25.60 -3.48 -16.52
CA ARG A 304 25.58 -3.41 -18.00
C ARG A 304 25.73 -1.95 -18.44
N ASP A 305 26.56 -1.74 -19.46
CA ASP A 305 26.79 -0.43 -20.10
C ASP A 305 25.64 -0.07 -21.06
#